data_6bc98706c4dee181947edfd442685a4e
#
_entry.id   6bc98706c4dee181947edfd442685a4e
#
_cell.length_a   1.000
_cell.length_b   1.000
_cell.length_c   1.000
_cell.angle_alpha   90.00
_cell.angle_beta   90.00
_cell.angle_gamma   90.00
#
_symmetry.space_group_name_H-M   'P 1'
#
loop_
_entity.id
_entity.type
_entity.pdbx_description
1 polymer ?
#
loop_
_entity_poly.entity_id
_entity_poly.type
_entity_poly.pdbx_seq_one_letter_code
_entity_poly.pdbx_strand_id
1 'polypeptide(L)'
;MRSTASILHLDLDAFFAAVEQRDKPSLRGKPVIVGGLGHRGVVSTASYEARRFGCHSAMPMHEARRLCPNAAFLTGRFGAYRAASEIVMGLLHELSPLVEPLSLDEAFVDLAAGEPRSLASDDLVALAGRLRADVTAATEGLTASVGLGSSKFMAKLASELAKPDGVRLIEPGTEVATIRSLPARAIPGVGPATMEKLGRLGVRTIADVQALSERELVRELGKAAGEGLHLLAFARDDRPVQAERETKSISVEDTFEHDVKDVAELGRLVERDAAVLSERLGAARLFARTVTVKVRLPDFTTYTRSQTLHGATDRREVIARLARELVFGLDLREGVRLLGVGVASFTEVAQEALFEPDAVGAVVEETARGSGEPGVSGVFEDGGDGPTLRLRDRRGFVPGADVTHADLGPGWVWGSGLGRVTVRFETRGTPPGPVRTFSLDDPALTLT
;
A
#
# COMPACT_ATOMS: atom_id res chain seq x y z
N MET A 1 15.48 19.84 12.65
CA MET A 1 14.66 20.47 11.60
C MET A 1 15.49 21.45 10.79
N ARG A 2 15.18 21.65 9.51
CA ARG A 2 15.90 22.56 8.61
C ARG A 2 15.43 24.01 8.80
N SER A 3 16.30 24.95 8.46
CA SER A 3 15.96 26.39 8.44
C SER A 3 15.20 26.81 7.19
N THR A 4 15.06 25.91 6.22
CA THR A 4 14.35 26.12 4.95
C THR A 4 13.32 25.01 4.73
N ALA A 5 12.24 25.28 3.96
CA ALA A 5 11.23 24.29 3.60
C ALA A 5 11.68 23.39 2.45
N SER A 6 12.90 22.84 2.55
CA SER A 6 13.57 22.13 1.45
C SER A 6 13.21 20.63 1.34
N ILE A 7 12.30 20.12 2.17
CA ILE A 7 11.72 18.80 1.97
C ILE A 7 10.40 18.96 1.21
N LEU A 8 10.28 18.23 0.10
CA LEU A 8 9.06 18.13 -0.68
C LEU A 8 8.42 16.77 -0.45
N HIS A 9 7.11 16.72 -0.36
CA HIS A 9 6.30 15.50 -0.43
C HIS A 9 5.30 15.63 -1.57
N LEU A 10 5.29 14.65 -2.47
CA LEU A 10 4.30 14.54 -3.55
C LEU A 10 3.40 13.34 -3.27
N ASP A 11 2.09 13.50 -3.54
CA ASP A 11 1.09 12.44 -3.39
C ASP A 11 0.09 12.56 -4.56
N LEU A 12 -0.07 11.49 -5.34
CA LEU A 12 -0.99 11.44 -6.47
C LEU A 12 -2.44 11.33 -5.98
N ASP A 13 -3.29 12.22 -6.47
CA ASP A 13 -4.66 12.36 -6.00
C ASP A 13 -5.54 11.17 -6.38
N ALA A 14 -6.06 10.44 -5.36
CA ALA A 14 -6.91 9.27 -5.53
C ALA A 14 -6.36 8.27 -6.57
N PHE A 15 -5.07 8.01 -6.52
CA PHE A 15 -4.23 7.47 -7.58
C PHE A 15 -4.84 6.33 -8.40
N PHE A 16 -5.15 5.17 -7.79
CA PHE A 16 -5.66 4.04 -8.57
C PHE A 16 -6.99 4.38 -9.26
N ALA A 17 -7.89 5.07 -8.58
CA ALA A 17 -9.15 5.48 -9.16
C ALA A 17 -8.96 6.54 -10.26
N ALA A 18 -7.99 7.45 -10.11
CA ALA A 18 -7.65 8.45 -11.12
C ALA A 18 -7.09 7.80 -12.38
N VAL A 19 -6.23 6.77 -12.27
CA VAL A 19 -5.75 5.99 -13.43
C VAL A 19 -6.92 5.31 -14.13
N GLU A 20 -7.86 4.73 -13.39
CA GLU A 20 -9.05 4.11 -13.99
C GLU A 20 -9.94 5.12 -14.71
N GLN A 21 -10.15 6.32 -14.14
CA GLN A 21 -10.92 7.39 -14.79
C GLN A 21 -10.20 7.97 -16.01
N ARG A 22 -8.86 8.06 -15.97
CA ARG A 22 -8.02 8.50 -17.09
C ARG A 22 -8.12 7.53 -18.27
N ASP A 23 -7.95 6.24 -18.01
CA ASP A 23 -7.88 5.20 -19.03
C ASP A 23 -9.24 4.77 -19.56
N LYS A 24 -10.33 5.01 -18.80
CA LYS A 24 -11.71 4.61 -19.10
C LYS A 24 -12.62 5.84 -19.18
N PRO A 25 -12.75 6.46 -20.36
CA PRO A 25 -13.49 7.72 -20.56
C PRO A 25 -14.91 7.73 -20.00
N SER A 26 -15.61 6.60 -20.02
CA SER A 26 -16.96 6.49 -19.44
C SER A 26 -17.01 6.63 -17.92
N LEU A 27 -15.86 6.56 -17.23
CA LEU A 27 -15.76 6.70 -15.78
C LEU A 27 -15.34 8.10 -15.33
N ARG A 28 -14.95 8.98 -16.24
CA ARG A 28 -14.53 10.35 -15.91
C ARG A 28 -15.66 11.11 -15.20
N GLY A 29 -15.34 11.71 -14.06
CA GLY A 29 -16.29 12.44 -13.22
C GLY A 29 -17.36 11.57 -12.54
N LYS A 30 -17.21 10.24 -12.54
CA LYS A 30 -18.11 9.30 -11.86
C LYS A 30 -17.43 8.68 -10.65
N PRO A 31 -18.22 8.23 -9.65
CA PRO A 31 -17.68 7.48 -8.52
C PRO A 31 -16.98 6.19 -8.98
N VAL A 32 -15.71 6.03 -8.65
CA VAL A 32 -14.90 4.84 -8.90
C VAL A 32 -14.29 4.36 -7.61
N ILE A 33 -14.36 3.07 -7.36
CA ILE A 33 -13.82 2.40 -6.19
C ILE A 33 -12.97 1.23 -6.67
N VAL A 34 -11.69 1.26 -6.37
CA VAL A 34 -10.73 0.20 -6.70
C VAL A 34 -10.41 -0.59 -5.44
N GLY A 35 -10.37 -1.91 -5.53
CA GLY A 35 -10.00 -2.76 -4.41
C GLY A 35 -10.39 -4.21 -4.58
N GLY A 36 -10.37 -4.97 -3.50
CA GLY A 36 -10.83 -6.35 -3.47
C GLY A 36 -12.36 -6.42 -3.56
N LEU A 37 -12.90 -7.05 -4.60
CA LEU A 37 -14.34 -7.10 -4.85
C LEU A 37 -15.07 -8.21 -4.09
N GLY A 38 -14.35 -9.17 -3.52
CA GLY A 38 -14.90 -10.28 -2.75
C GLY A 38 -15.57 -9.86 -1.44
N HIS A 39 -16.21 -10.80 -0.77
CA HIS A 39 -16.96 -10.55 0.47
C HIS A 39 -16.10 -9.92 1.60
N ARG A 40 -14.82 -10.29 1.66
CA ARG A 40 -13.83 -9.78 2.63
C ARG A 40 -12.92 -8.70 2.03
N GLY A 41 -13.28 -8.20 0.84
CA GLY A 41 -12.49 -7.18 0.17
C GLY A 41 -12.53 -5.84 0.88
N VAL A 42 -11.47 -5.06 0.69
CA VAL A 42 -11.34 -3.69 1.19
C VAL A 42 -11.11 -2.73 0.04
N VAL A 43 -11.49 -1.48 0.24
CA VAL A 43 -11.22 -0.38 -0.69
C VAL A 43 -9.74 -0.04 -0.62
N SER A 44 -9.04 -0.16 -1.76
CA SER A 44 -7.67 0.35 -1.90
C SER A 44 -7.72 1.86 -2.13
N THR A 45 -8.52 2.33 -3.10
CA THR A 45 -8.68 3.75 -3.40
C THR A 45 -10.10 4.07 -3.82
N ALA A 46 -10.64 5.18 -3.32
CA ALA A 46 -11.92 5.77 -3.74
C ALA A 46 -11.67 7.11 -4.44
N SER A 47 -12.28 7.34 -5.62
CA SER A 47 -12.24 8.62 -6.30
C SER A 47 -12.88 9.74 -5.46
N TYR A 48 -12.57 10.99 -5.75
CA TYR A 48 -13.17 12.11 -5.01
C TYR A 48 -14.70 12.15 -5.15
N GLU A 49 -15.24 11.71 -6.28
CA GLU A 49 -16.68 11.55 -6.45
C GLU A 49 -17.26 10.49 -5.50
N ALA A 50 -16.56 9.38 -5.29
CA ALA A 50 -16.98 8.35 -4.34
C ALA A 50 -16.82 8.80 -2.86
N ARG A 51 -15.78 9.59 -2.57
CA ARG A 51 -15.55 10.16 -1.22
C ARG A 51 -16.69 11.08 -0.76
N ARG A 52 -17.40 11.73 -1.67
CA ARG A 52 -18.59 12.54 -1.34
C ARG A 52 -19.73 11.72 -0.72
N PHE A 53 -19.75 10.42 -0.94
CA PHE A 53 -20.69 9.46 -0.34
C PHE A 53 -20.14 8.82 0.93
N GLY A 54 -18.96 9.25 1.43
CA GLY A 54 -18.30 8.69 2.60
C GLY A 54 -17.41 7.48 2.34
N CYS A 55 -17.21 7.10 1.07
CA CYS A 55 -16.27 6.00 0.74
C CYS A 55 -14.82 6.45 0.92
N HIS A 56 -13.98 5.59 1.51
CA HIS A 56 -12.55 5.88 1.73
C HIS A 56 -11.70 4.60 1.70
N SER A 57 -10.39 4.76 1.57
CA SER A 57 -9.42 3.65 1.63
C SER A 57 -9.50 2.91 2.96
N ALA A 58 -9.18 1.62 2.93
CA ALA A 58 -9.29 0.65 4.02
C ALA A 58 -10.74 0.33 4.49
N MET A 59 -11.77 0.97 3.93
CA MET A 59 -13.16 0.64 4.21
C MET A 59 -13.52 -0.75 3.67
N PRO A 60 -14.34 -1.56 4.38
CA PRO A 60 -14.87 -2.80 3.84
C PRO A 60 -15.64 -2.58 2.52
N MET A 61 -15.38 -3.40 1.51
CA MET A 61 -15.99 -3.23 0.18
C MET A 61 -17.52 -3.31 0.20
N HIS A 62 -18.11 -4.13 1.08
CA HIS A 62 -19.56 -4.23 1.22
C HIS A 62 -20.17 -2.94 1.78
N GLU A 63 -19.46 -2.22 2.66
CA GLU A 63 -19.90 -0.93 3.18
C GLU A 63 -19.82 0.15 2.10
N ALA A 64 -18.73 0.17 1.32
CA ALA A 64 -18.60 1.07 0.18
C ALA A 64 -19.73 0.87 -0.84
N ARG A 65 -20.12 -0.40 -1.12
CA ARG A 65 -21.28 -0.72 -1.99
C ARG A 65 -22.60 -0.19 -1.43
N ARG A 66 -22.77 -0.21 -0.12
CA ARG A 66 -23.95 0.34 0.56
C ARG A 66 -24.02 1.87 0.47
N LEU A 67 -22.87 2.54 0.65
CA LEU A 67 -22.79 4.01 0.63
C LEU A 67 -22.88 4.58 -0.79
N CYS A 68 -22.27 3.95 -1.78
CA CYS A 68 -22.25 4.43 -3.15
C CYS A 68 -22.58 3.28 -4.13
N PRO A 69 -23.85 2.80 -4.20
CA PRO A 69 -24.22 1.65 -5.00
C PRO A 69 -24.03 1.85 -6.50
N ASN A 70 -24.02 3.09 -6.96
CA ASN A 70 -23.83 3.45 -8.38
C ASN A 70 -22.36 3.67 -8.77
N ALA A 71 -21.41 3.42 -7.87
CA ALA A 71 -19.99 3.50 -8.21
C ALA A 71 -19.58 2.36 -9.14
N ALA A 72 -18.57 2.60 -9.97
CA ALA A 72 -17.83 1.54 -10.64
C ALA A 72 -16.89 0.85 -9.64
N PHE A 73 -17.10 -0.43 -9.39
CA PHE A 73 -16.27 -1.25 -8.49
C PHE A 73 -15.33 -2.08 -9.34
N LEU A 74 -14.03 -1.80 -9.24
CA LEU A 74 -12.99 -2.35 -10.10
C LEU A 74 -11.91 -3.06 -9.29
N THR A 75 -11.34 -4.11 -9.86
CA THR A 75 -10.08 -4.69 -9.37
C THR A 75 -8.90 -3.81 -9.78
N GLY A 76 -7.80 -3.90 -9.03
CA GLY A 76 -6.59 -3.13 -9.34
C GLY A 76 -5.87 -3.65 -10.59
N ARG A 77 -5.39 -2.72 -11.44
CA ARG A 77 -4.49 -2.96 -12.56
C ARG A 77 -3.07 -2.50 -12.21
N PHE A 78 -2.38 -3.25 -11.36
CA PHE A 78 -1.09 -2.84 -10.81
C PHE A 78 -0.01 -2.55 -11.86
N GLY A 79 -0.03 -3.22 -13.02
CA GLY A 79 0.85 -2.89 -14.14
C GLY A 79 0.68 -1.46 -14.64
N ALA A 80 -0.58 -1.00 -14.82
CA ALA A 80 -0.88 0.37 -15.25
C ALA A 80 -0.52 1.40 -14.16
N TYR A 81 -0.72 1.06 -12.88
CA TYR A 81 -0.34 1.93 -11.76
C TYR A 81 1.17 2.07 -11.65
N ARG A 82 1.90 0.97 -11.77
CA ARG A 82 3.38 0.97 -11.75
C ARG A 82 3.96 1.81 -12.89
N ALA A 83 3.45 1.65 -14.11
CA ALA A 83 3.88 2.45 -15.26
C ALA A 83 3.63 3.96 -15.06
N ALA A 84 2.50 4.34 -14.45
CA ALA A 84 2.24 5.74 -14.12
C ALA A 84 3.15 6.26 -13.01
N SER A 85 3.42 5.44 -11.98
CA SER A 85 4.35 5.74 -10.89
C SER A 85 5.77 5.99 -11.41
N GLU A 86 6.27 5.14 -12.31
CA GLU A 86 7.61 5.27 -12.89
C GLU A 86 7.83 6.61 -13.60
N ILE A 87 6.81 7.11 -14.32
CA ILE A 87 6.85 8.43 -14.94
C ILE A 87 7.02 9.53 -13.87
N VAL A 88 6.23 9.47 -12.81
CA VAL A 88 6.26 10.48 -11.73
C VAL A 88 7.58 10.41 -10.96
N MET A 89 8.05 9.21 -10.63
CA MET A 89 9.34 9.06 -9.94
C MET A 89 10.50 9.57 -10.81
N GLY A 90 10.44 9.40 -12.14
CA GLY A 90 11.40 9.99 -13.08
C GLY A 90 11.46 11.52 -12.94
N LEU A 91 10.31 12.20 -12.94
CA LEU A 91 10.23 13.65 -12.76
C LEU A 91 10.80 14.11 -11.39
N LEU A 92 10.59 13.32 -10.34
CA LEU A 92 11.16 13.62 -9.02
C LEU A 92 12.69 13.49 -9.01
N HIS A 93 13.23 12.49 -9.69
CA HIS A 93 14.68 12.29 -9.81
C HIS A 93 15.37 13.40 -10.63
N GLU A 94 14.67 14.07 -11.54
CA GLU A 94 15.18 15.28 -12.22
C GLU A 94 15.36 16.46 -11.24
N LEU A 95 14.62 16.47 -10.14
CA LEU A 95 14.73 17.53 -9.13
C LEU A 95 15.86 17.30 -8.12
N SER A 96 16.12 16.05 -7.76
CA SER A 96 17.10 15.70 -6.74
C SER A 96 17.52 14.24 -6.84
N PRO A 97 18.78 13.92 -6.53
CA PRO A 97 19.22 12.51 -6.38
C PRO A 97 18.63 11.84 -5.14
N LEU A 98 18.17 12.61 -4.14
CA LEU A 98 17.56 12.08 -2.93
C LEU A 98 16.04 12.10 -3.04
N VAL A 99 15.50 11.05 -3.64
CA VAL A 99 14.07 10.73 -3.70
C VAL A 99 13.83 9.47 -2.86
N GLU A 100 12.88 9.52 -1.95
CA GLU A 100 12.44 8.38 -1.11
C GLU A 100 11.01 8.01 -1.44
N PRO A 101 10.77 7.01 -2.31
CA PRO A 101 9.44 6.47 -2.54
C PRO A 101 8.89 5.82 -1.25
N LEU A 102 7.63 6.11 -0.93
CA LEU A 102 6.91 5.48 0.17
C LEU A 102 5.94 4.41 -0.33
N SER A 103 5.38 4.64 -1.53
CA SER A 103 4.45 3.77 -2.23
C SER A 103 4.53 4.06 -3.74
N LEU A 104 3.59 3.53 -4.53
CA LEU A 104 3.48 3.85 -5.96
C LEU A 104 3.04 5.29 -6.23
N ASP A 105 2.42 5.96 -5.26
CA ASP A 105 1.77 7.26 -5.43
C ASP A 105 2.36 8.37 -4.58
N GLU A 106 3.26 8.09 -3.65
CA GLU A 106 3.85 9.12 -2.81
C GLU A 106 5.37 8.96 -2.63
N ALA A 107 6.06 10.10 -2.56
CA ALA A 107 7.49 10.16 -2.30
C ALA A 107 7.90 11.45 -1.59
N PHE A 108 9.01 11.36 -0.84
CA PHE A 108 9.75 12.52 -0.36
C PHE A 108 10.89 12.85 -1.31
N VAL A 109 11.20 14.15 -1.42
CA VAL A 109 12.35 14.67 -2.17
C VAL A 109 13.13 15.66 -1.31
N ASP A 110 14.42 15.51 -1.24
CA ASP A 110 15.32 16.49 -0.64
C ASP A 110 15.80 17.51 -1.69
N LEU A 111 15.15 18.64 -1.76
CA LEU A 111 15.47 19.68 -2.76
C LEU A 111 16.84 20.33 -2.54
N ALA A 112 17.37 20.29 -1.32
CA ALA A 112 18.68 20.84 -1.01
C ALA A 112 19.84 19.95 -1.50
N ALA A 113 19.58 18.68 -1.81
CA ALA A 113 20.55 17.75 -2.36
C ALA A 113 20.60 17.76 -3.90
N GLY A 114 19.66 18.45 -4.55
CA GLY A 114 19.62 18.62 -6.00
C GLY A 114 20.59 19.71 -6.49
N GLU A 115 20.43 20.06 -7.77
CA GLU A 115 21.21 21.18 -8.33
C GLU A 115 21.00 22.47 -7.55
N PRO A 116 22.01 23.37 -7.49
CA PRO A 116 21.88 24.64 -6.78
C PRO A 116 20.68 25.45 -7.26
N ARG A 117 19.78 25.75 -6.34
CA ARG A 117 18.56 26.52 -6.60
C ARG A 117 18.23 27.40 -5.41
N SER A 118 17.41 28.41 -5.64
CA SER A 118 16.84 29.20 -4.56
C SER A 118 15.92 28.30 -3.69
N LEU A 119 16.09 28.38 -2.38
CA LEU A 119 15.24 27.74 -1.38
C LEU A 119 14.32 28.77 -0.69
N ALA A 120 14.12 29.93 -1.29
CA ALA A 120 13.12 30.90 -0.84
C ALA A 120 11.70 30.33 -1.03
N SER A 121 10.79 30.63 -0.12
CA SER A 121 9.44 30.04 -0.08
C SER A 121 8.67 30.23 -1.39
N ASP A 122 8.73 31.43 -1.98
CA ASP A 122 8.04 31.73 -3.25
C ASP A 122 8.60 30.90 -4.41
N ASP A 123 9.92 30.73 -4.49
CA ASP A 123 10.58 29.93 -5.52
C ASP A 123 10.25 28.42 -5.37
N LEU A 124 10.19 27.94 -4.14
CA LEU A 124 9.78 26.55 -3.84
C LEU A 124 8.32 26.30 -4.19
N VAL A 125 7.42 27.24 -3.90
CA VAL A 125 6.00 27.15 -4.28
C VAL A 125 5.86 27.16 -5.80
N ALA A 126 6.60 28.03 -6.50
CA ALA A 126 6.61 28.08 -7.96
C ALA A 126 7.16 26.77 -8.58
N LEU A 127 8.22 26.20 -7.99
CA LEU A 127 8.76 24.88 -8.39
C LEU A 127 7.71 23.79 -8.25
N ALA A 128 7.03 23.69 -7.10
CA ALA A 128 5.99 22.71 -6.84
C ALA A 128 4.79 22.87 -7.80
N GLY A 129 4.45 24.11 -8.15
CA GLY A 129 3.42 24.39 -9.16
C GLY A 129 3.80 23.87 -10.55
N ARG A 130 5.05 24.06 -10.97
CA ARG A 130 5.56 23.51 -12.24
C ARG A 130 5.57 21.99 -12.22
N LEU A 131 6.11 21.39 -11.15
CA LEU A 131 6.13 19.92 -10.99
C LEU A 131 4.73 19.31 -11.15
N ARG A 132 3.70 19.90 -10.55
CA ARG A 132 2.31 19.42 -10.70
C ARG A 132 1.85 19.49 -12.15
N ALA A 133 2.14 20.56 -12.86
CA ALA A 133 1.81 20.72 -14.27
C ALA A 133 2.55 19.65 -15.12
N ASP A 134 3.83 19.41 -14.83
CA ASP A 134 4.64 18.40 -15.52
C ASP A 134 4.12 16.98 -15.25
N VAL A 135 3.73 16.67 -14.02
CA VAL A 135 3.06 15.39 -13.67
C VAL A 135 1.78 15.23 -14.48
N THR A 136 0.92 16.25 -14.53
CA THR A 136 -0.34 16.17 -15.28
C THR A 136 -0.09 15.99 -16.77
N ALA A 137 0.88 16.69 -17.35
CA ALA A 137 1.25 16.58 -18.76
C ALA A 137 1.84 15.21 -19.08
N ALA A 138 2.85 14.76 -18.33
CA ALA A 138 3.57 13.50 -18.58
C ALA A 138 2.69 12.25 -18.34
N THR A 139 1.76 12.32 -17.41
CA THR A 139 0.83 11.22 -17.10
C THR A 139 -0.51 11.34 -17.85
N GLU A 140 -0.65 12.34 -18.72
CA GLU A 140 -1.88 12.59 -19.50
C GLU A 140 -3.14 12.76 -18.62
N GLY A 141 -3.02 13.47 -17.51
CA GLY A 141 -4.18 13.92 -16.73
C GLY A 141 -4.25 13.47 -15.28
N LEU A 142 -3.23 12.79 -14.73
CA LEU A 142 -3.20 12.55 -13.28
C LEU A 142 -2.81 13.84 -12.56
N THR A 143 -3.46 14.12 -11.43
CA THR A 143 -3.14 15.25 -10.57
C THR A 143 -2.35 14.81 -9.35
N ALA A 144 -1.59 15.73 -8.77
CA ALA A 144 -0.82 15.51 -7.56
C ALA A 144 -0.98 16.68 -6.59
N SER A 145 -0.93 16.38 -5.31
CA SER A 145 -0.83 17.37 -4.25
C SER A 145 0.60 17.42 -3.71
N VAL A 146 1.17 18.61 -3.61
CA VAL A 146 2.56 18.80 -3.21
C VAL A 146 2.63 19.61 -1.92
N GLY A 147 3.38 19.09 -0.97
CA GLY A 147 3.68 19.74 0.29
C GLY A 147 5.17 20.07 0.42
N LEU A 148 5.47 21.22 0.99
CA LEU A 148 6.81 21.70 1.27
C LEU A 148 6.95 22.00 2.77
N GLY A 149 8.07 21.62 3.37
CA GLY A 149 8.31 21.84 4.79
C GLY A 149 9.76 21.65 5.21
N SER A 150 10.04 21.98 6.46
CA SER A 150 11.36 21.85 7.09
C SER A 150 11.73 20.42 7.49
N SER A 151 10.78 19.48 7.39
CA SER A 151 10.94 18.07 7.73
C SER A 151 9.97 17.20 6.92
N LYS A 152 10.20 15.87 6.93
CA LYS A 152 9.31 14.90 6.28
C LYS A 152 7.88 14.99 6.82
N PHE A 153 7.71 15.15 8.12
CA PHE A 153 6.38 15.29 8.71
C PHE A 153 5.67 16.56 8.20
N MET A 154 6.36 17.70 8.20
CA MET A 154 5.76 18.95 7.74
C MET A 154 5.43 18.92 6.24
N ALA A 155 6.31 18.36 5.41
CA ALA A 155 6.06 18.22 3.98
C ALA A 155 4.86 17.29 3.69
N LYS A 156 4.76 16.13 4.37
CA LYS A 156 3.63 15.20 4.20
C LYS A 156 2.31 15.81 4.70
N LEU A 157 2.32 16.50 5.83
CA LEU A 157 1.15 17.22 6.32
C LEU A 157 0.71 18.32 5.36
N ALA A 158 1.67 19.07 4.80
CA ALA A 158 1.38 20.14 3.85
C ALA A 158 0.70 19.59 2.59
N SER A 159 1.17 18.47 2.02
CA SER A 159 0.54 17.84 0.85
C SER A 159 -0.88 17.35 1.17
N GLU A 160 -1.11 16.74 2.33
CA GLU A 160 -2.46 16.31 2.73
C GLU A 160 -3.44 17.48 2.88
N LEU A 161 -2.96 18.61 3.44
CA LEU A 161 -3.74 19.85 3.55
C LEU A 161 -3.95 20.57 2.22
N ALA A 162 -3.17 20.22 1.18
CA ALA A 162 -3.28 20.78 -0.16
C ALA A 162 -4.24 19.99 -1.07
N LYS A 163 -4.64 18.76 -0.68
CA LYS A 163 -5.50 17.88 -1.50
C LYS A 163 -6.89 18.47 -1.75
N PRO A 164 -7.45 18.31 -2.96
CA PRO A 164 -6.82 17.77 -4.15
C PRO A 164 -6.10 18.84 -4.99
N ASP A 165 -5.14 18.40 -5.80
CA ASP A 165 -4.47 19.18 -6.87
C ASP A 165 -3.93 20.53 -6.38
N GLY A 166 -3.32 20.55 -5.18
CA GLY A 166 -2.85 21.74 -4.52
C GLY A 166 -1.35 21.76 -4.24
N VAL A 167 -0.87 22.96 -3.88
CA VAL A 167 0.46 23.20 -3.32
C VAL A 167 0.31 23.87 -1.97
N ARG A 168 1.04 23.41 -0.99
CA ARG A 168 1.14 24.06 0.31
C ARG A 168 2.56 24.02 0.84
N LEU A 169 3.00 25.16 1.38
CA LEU A 169 4.25 25.27 2.11
C LEU A 169 3.93 25.60 3.57
N ILE A 170 4.58 24.89 4.50
CA ILE A 170 4.59 25.24 5.92
C ILE A 170 5.90 25.97 6.19
N GLU A 171 5.78 27.25 6.53
CA GLU A 171 6.93 28.12 6.77
C GLU A 171 7.76 27.65 7.96
N PRO A 172 9.10 27.58 7.81
CA PRO A 172 9.98 27.30 8.93
C PRO A 172 9.78 28.28 10.09
N GLY A 173 9.68 27.74 11.30
CA GLY A 173 9.39 28.50 12.52
C GLY A 173 7.89 28.61 12.86
N THR A 174 6.99 28.21 11.96
CA THR A 174 5.53 28.22 12.22
C THR A 174 4.96 26.82 12.50
N GLU A 175 5.78 25.77 12.44
CA GLU A 175 5.36 24.36 12.42
C GLU A 175 4.48 24.02 13.62
N VAL A 176 4.94 24.31 14.84
CA VAL A 176 4.21 23.98 16.07
C VAL A 176 2.88 24.70 16.13
N ALA A 177 2.82 25.97 15.72
CA ALA A 177 1.58 26.74 15.67
C ALA A 177 0.60 26.16 14.63
N THR A 178 1.13 25.76 13.46
CA THR A 178 0.36 25.19 12.37
C THR A 178 -0.31 23.87 12.75
N ILE A 179 0.39 22.98 13.46
CA ILE A 179 -0.15 21.64 13.78
C ILE A 179 -1.02 21.62 15.03
N ARG A 180 -0.89 22.59 15.93
CA ARG A 180 -1.47 22.58 17.28
C ARG A 180 -2.97 22.27 17.31
N SER A 181 -3.74 22.88 16.42
CA SER A 181 -5.20 22.72 16.35
C SER A 181 -5.67 21.49 15.59
N LEU A 182 -4.77 20.78 14.94
CA LEU A 182 -5.11 19.60 14.13
C LEU A 182 -5.46 18.40 15.02
N PRO A 183 -6.31 17.48 14.52
CA PRO A 183 -6.57 16.22 15.21
C PRO A 183 -5.26 15.44 15.44
N ALA A 184 -5.13 14.75 16.57
CA ALA A 184 -3.92 13.96 16.90
C ALA A 184 -3.60 12.90 15.81
N ARG A 185 -4.61 12.38 15.11
CA ARG A 185 -4.46 11.46 13.97
C ARG A 185 -3.69 12.06 12.77
N ALA A 186 -3.49 13.38 12.73
CA ALA A 186 -2.67 14.01 11.69
C ALA A 186 -1.17 13.73 11.87
N ILE A 187 -0.75 13.26 13.04
CA ILE A 187 0.62 12.81 13.28
C ILE A 187 0.83 11.43 12.65
N PRO A 188 1.84 11.24 11.78
CA PRO A 188 2.17 9.94 11.22
C PRO A 188 2.36 8.86 12.29
N GLY A 189 1.75 7.68 12.10
CA GLY A 189 1.77 6.58 13.07
C GLY A 189 0.64 6.63 14.11
N VAL A 190 -0.19 7.67 14.11
CA VAL A 190 -1.39 7.73 14.95
C VAL A 190 -2.60 7.20 14.19
N GLY A 191 -2.71 5.88 14.15
CA GLY A 191 -3.87 5.17 13.59
C GLY A 191 -5.00 4.99 14.63
N PRO A 192 -6.11 4.30 14.24
CA PRO A 192 -7.28 4.10 15.10
C PRO A 192 -6.95 3.47 16.46
N ALA A 193 -6.11 2.44 16.50
CA ALA A 193 -5.71 1.80 17.75
C ALA A 193 -4.94 2.74 18.70
N THR A 194 -4.07 3.60 18.13
CA THR A 194 -3.37 4.63 18.91
C THR A 194 -4.37 5.71 19.37
N MET A 195 -5.30 6.13 18.50
CA MET A 195 -6.35 7.09 18.86
C MET A 195 -7.26 6.57 19.96
N GLU A 196 -7.60 5.28 19.98
CA GLU A 196 -8.38 4.69 21.08
C GLU A 196 -7.65 4.82 22.42
N LYS A 197 -6.35 4.47 22.46
CA LYS A 197 -5.52 4.62 23.67
C LYS A 197 -5.43 6.09 24.10
N LEU A 198 -5.13 6.99 23.18
CA LEU A 198 -5.06 8.43 23.43
C LEU A 198 -6.41 9.00 23.89
N GLY A 199 -7.52 8.50 23.33
CA GLY A 199 -8.88 8.88 23.74
C GLY A 199 -9.19 8.60 25.21
N ARG A 200 -8.61 7.54 25.80
CA ARG A 200 -8.71 7.24 27.25
C ARG A 200 -8.03 8.31 28.12
N LEU A 201 -7.05 9.03 27.56
CA LEU A 201 -6.38 10.16 28.19
C LEU A 201 -7.06 11.51 27.86
N GLY A 202 -8.19 11.50 27.15
CA GLY A 202 -8.92 12.70 26.75
C GLY A 202 -8.32 13.44 25.55
N VAL A 203 -7.31 12.87 24.86
CA VAL A 203 -6.62 13.48 23.74
C VAL A 203 -7.47 13.42 22.47
N ARG A 204 -7.65 14.57 21.80
CA ARG A 204 -8.31 14.72 20.49
C ARG A 204 -7.44 15.46 19.49
N THR A 205 -6.71 16.47 19.94
CA THR A 205 -5.89 17.35 19.12
C THR A 205 -4.41 17.18 19.43
N ILE A 206 -3.57 17.73 18.58
CA ILE A 206 -2.11 17.77 18.84
C ILE A 206 -1.81 18.65 20.07
N ALA A 207 -2.60 19.70 20.32
CA ALA A 207 -2.47 20.49 21.54
C ALA A 207 -2.67 19.65 22.82
N ASP A 208 -3.58 18.69 22.78
CA ASP A 208 -3.81 17.79 23.92
C ASP A 208 -2.62 16.84 24.11
N VAL A 209 -2.00 16.35 23.01
CA VAL A 209 -0.76 15.57 23.07
C VAL A 209 0.37 16.40 23.68
N GLN A 210 0.51 17.67 23.27
CA GLN A 210 1.54 18.59 23.80
C GLN A 210 1.38 18.86 25.29
N ALA A 211 0.16 18.74 25.84
CA ALA A 211 -0.11 18.92 27.25
C ALA A 211 0.30 17.71 28.09
N LEU A 212 0.53 16.54 27.50
CA LEU A 212 0.99 15.34 28.18
C LEU A 212 2.52 15.32 28.25
N SER A 213 3.04 14.78 29.35
CA SER A 213 4.46 14.49 29.46
C SER A 213 4.86 13.29 28.59
N GLU A 214 6.11 13.24 28.16
CA GLU A 214 6.68 12.07 27.46
C GLU A 214 6.48 10.78 28.27
N ARG A 215 6.62 10.83 29.61
CA ARG A 215 6.43 9.65 30.49
C ARG A 215 5.00 9.11 30.44
N GLU A 216 4.00 9.96 30.33
CA GLU A 216 2.60 9.55 30.19
C GLU A 216 2.34 8.86 28.86
N LEU A 217 2.87 9.43 27.76
CA LEU A 217 2.79 8.83 26.43
C LEU A 217 3.53 7.49 26.35
N VAL A 218 4.74 7.39 26.93
CA VAL A 218 5.50 6.14 26.99
C VAL A 218 4.78 5.07 27.80
N ARG A 219 4.15 5.44 28.93
CA ARG A 219 3.38 4.50 29.76
C ARG A 219 2.20 3.91 29.00
N GLU A 220 1.51 4.71 28.18
CA GLU A 220 0.29 4.28 27.47
C GLU A 220 0.60 3.57 26.15
N LEU A 221 1.62 4.03 25.41
CA LEU A 221 1.91 3.58 24.05
C LEU A 221 3.13 2.67 23.94
N GLY A 222 3.94 2.57 25.00
CA GLY A 222 5.26 1.96 24.96
C GLY A 222 6.36 2.96 24.55
N LYS A 223 7.63 2.59 24.80
CA LYS A 223 8.78 3.51 24.71
C LYS A 223 8.88 4.16 23.31
N ALA A 224 9.05 3.36 22.27
CA ALA A 224 9.30 3.89 20.93
C ALA A 224 8.13 4.75 20.39
N ALA A 225 6.88 4.30 20.57
CA ALA A 225 5.71 5.04 20.11
C ALA A 225 5.46 6.31 20.93
N GLY A 226 5.65 6.25 22.26
CA GLY A 226 5.44 7.41 23.14
C GLY A 226 6.47 8.50 22.92
N GLU A 227 7.78 8.16 22.86
CA GLU A 227 8.86 9.10 22.56
C GLU A 227 8.70 9.71 21.17
N GLY A 228 8.40 8.88 20.14
CA GLY A 228 8.20 9.35 18.78
C GLY A 228 7.01 10.29 18.64
N LEU A 229 5.89 9.97 19.28
CA LEU A 229 4.71 10.82 19.28
C LEU A 229 4.96 12.16 19.97
N HIS A 230 5.67 12.14 21.10
CA HIS A 230 6.04 13.38 21.82
C HIS A 230 6.90 14.29 20.95
N LEU A 231 7.92 13.76 20.27
CA LEU A 231 8.76 14.55 19.37
C LEU A 231 7.94 15.15 18.22
N LEU A 232 7.14 14.34 17.54
CA LEU A 232 6.32 14.80 16.41
C LEU A 232 5.23 15.80 16.82
N ALA A 233 4.67 15.68 18.03
CA ALA A 233 3.70 16.67 18.55
C ALA A 233 4.32 18.08 18.69
N PHE A 234 5.62 18.19 18.86
CA PHE A 234 6.36 19.46 18.83
C PHE A 234 7.06 19.71 17.50
N ALA A 235 6.58 19.07 16.43
CA ALA A 235 7.10 19.15 15.06
C ALA A 235 8.58 18.74 14.92
N ARG A 236 9.17 18.04 15.89
CA ARG A 236 10.57 17.60 15.86
C ARG A 236 10.69 16.32 15.03
N ASP A 237 11.20 16.47 13.81
CA ASP A 237 11.44 15.36 12.88
C ASP A 237 12.74 15.62 12.12
N ASP A 238 13.80 14.92 12.51
CA ASP A 238 15.13 15.06 11.91
C ASP A 238 15.48 13.90 10.97
N ARG A 239 14.50 13.03 10.64
CA ARG A 239 14.70 11.91 9.73
C ARG A 239 15.11 12.41 8.33
N PRO A 240 16.27 11.96 7.79
CA PRO A 240 16.69 12.33 6.45
C PRO A 240 15.79 11.67 5.38
N VAL A 241 15.79 12.24 4.17
CA VAL A 241 15.30 11.57 2.97
C VAL A 241 16.32 10.51 2.56
N GLN A 242 15.89 9.28 2.38
CA GLN A 242 16.74 8.13 2.06
C GLN A 242 16.41 7.62 0.66
N ALA A 243 17.32 7.79 -0.29
CA ALA A 243 17.13 7.37 -1.68
C ALA A 243 17.00 5.83 -1.81
N GLU A 244 17.71 5.10 -0.98
CA GLU A 244 17.69 3.63 -0.97
C GLU A 244 17.24 3.13 0.39
N ARG A 245 16.26 2.26 0.38
CA ARG A 245 15.92 1.43 1.53
C ARG A 245 16.28 -0.01 1.23
N GLU A 246 17.11 -0.58 2.08
CA GLU A 246 17.35 -2.01 2.01
C GLU A 246 16.02 -2.76 2.18
N THR A 247 15.73 -3.68 1.27
CA THR A 247 14.61 -4.59 1.41
C THR A 247 14.83 -5.46 2.65
N LYS A 248 14.01 -5.29 3.67
CA LYS A 248 14.12 -6.02 4.95
C LYS A 248 13.39 -7.35 4.93
N SER A 249 12.31 -7.45 4.17
CA SER A 249 11.49 -8.65 4.04
C SER A 249 10.80 -8.69 2.69
N ILE A 250 10.48 -9.90 2.23
CA ILE A 250 9.63 -10.18 1.07
C ILE A 250 8.54 -11.13 1.54
N SER A 251 7.27 -10.83 1.25
CA SER A 251 6.15 -11.66 1.72
C SER A 251 5.04 -11.79 0.69
N VAL A 252 4.21 -12.82 0.90
CA VAL A 252 2.93 -13.05 0.21
C VAL A 252 1.89 -13.27 1.29
N GLU A 253 0.75 -12.60 1.20
CA GLU A 253 -0.34 -12.72 2.17
C GLU A 253 -1.68 -12.74 1.45
N ASP A 254 -2.51 -13.72 1.73
CA ASP A 254 -3.85 -13.85 1.17
C ASP A 254 -4.92 -13.89 2.27
N THR A 255 -5.95 -13.04 2.14
CA THR A 255 -7.19 -13.18 2.89
C THR A 255 -8.19 -13.98 2.07
N PHE A 256 -8.62 -15.12 2.58
CA PHE A 256 -9.51 -16.04 1.88
C PHE A 256 -10.96 -15.54 1.94
N GLU A 257 -11.74 -15.81 0.89
CA GLU A 257 -13.16 -15.46 0.87
C GLU A 257 -13.97 -16.27 1.89
N HIS A 258 -13.60 -17.52 2.09
CA HIS A 258 -14.10 -18.44 3.12
C HIS A 258 -12.95 -18.99 3.93
N ASP A 259 -13.21 -19.31 5.22
CA ASP A 259 -12.19 -19.88 6.09
C ASP A 259 -11.77 -21.27 5.59
N VAL A 260 -10.47 -21.44 5.38
CA VAL A 260 -9.89 -22.69 4.88
C VAL A 260 -9.67 -23.63 6.06
N LYS A 261 -10.35 -24.81 6.04
CA LYS A 261 -10.26 -25.86 7.07
C LYS A 261 -9.50 -27.09 6.60
N ASP A 262 -9.43 -27.28 5.28
CA ASP A 262 -8.74 -28.43 4.70
C ASP A 262 -7.22 -28.25 4.79
N VAL A 263 -6.58 -29.14 5.56
CA VAL A 263 -5.13 -29.19 5.76
C VAL A 263 -4.38 -29.37 4.43
N ALA A 264 -4.93 -30.17 3.50
CA ALA A 264 -4.32 -30.39 2.20
C ALA A 264 -4.40 -29.11 1.33
N GLU A 265 -5.49 -28.35 1.43
CA GLU A 265 -5.61 -27.03 0.76
C GLU A 265 -4.62 -26.03 1.34
N LEU A 266 -4.52 -25.92 2.67
CA LEU A 266 -3.52 -25.06 3.31
C LEU A 266 -2.10 -25.43 2.89
N GLY A 267 -1.79 -26.73 2.80
CA GLY A 267 -0.50 -27.19 2.31
C GLY A 267 -0.21 -26.72 0.88
N ARG A 268 -1.20 -26.79 -0.03
CA ARG A 268 -1.04 -26.28 -1.41
C ARG A 268 -0.85 -24.76 -1.48
N LEU A 269 -1.51 -24.01 -0.60
CA LEU A 269 -1.36 -22.56 -0.51
C LEU A 269 0.05 -22.17 -0.04
N VAL A 270 0.57 -22.84 0.99
CA VAL A 270 1.96 -22.64 1.45
C VAL A 270 2.98 -22.95 0.35
N GLU A 271 2.78 -24.04 -0.40
CA GLU A 271 3.67 -24.38 -1.53
C GLU A 271 3.65 -23.33 -2.66
N ARG A 272 2.45 -22.81 -2.96
CA ARG A 272 2.30 -21.71 -3.94
C ARG A 272 3.04 -20.46 -3.48
N ASP A 273 2.85 -20.06 -2.22
CA ASP A 273 3.45 -18.83 -1.66
C ASP A 273 4.98 -18.97 -1.60
N ALA A 274 5.50 -20.14 -1.23
CA ALA A 274 6.92 -20.43 -1.25
C ALA A 274 7.51 -20.35 -2.67
N ALA A 275 6.77 -20.78 -3.70
CA ALA A 275 7.20 -20.64 -5.09
C ALA A 275 7.32 -19.18 -5.51
N VAL A 276 6.32 -18.35 -5.18
CA VAL A 276 6.34 -16.90 -5.46
C VAL A 276 7.50 -16.21 -4.74
N LEU A 277 7.76 -16.58 -3.47
CA LEU A 277 8.89 -16.03 -2.72
C LEU A 277 10.24 -16.40 -3.32
N SER A 278 10.41 -17.65 -3.74
CA SER A 278 11.63 -18.12 -4.42
C SER A 278 11.87 -17.36 -5.72
N GLU A 279 10.84 -17.13 -6.55
CA GLU A 279 10.93 -16.31 -7.76
C GLU A 279 11.32 -14.86 -7.45
N ARG A 280 10.72 -14.24 -6.42
CA ARG A 280 11.04 -12.85 -6.01
C ARG A 280 12.47 -12.74 -5.47
N LEU A 281 12.93 -13.71 -4.69
CA LEU A 281 14.31 -13.77 -4.21
C LEU A 281 15.30 -13.87 -5.36
N GLY A 282 15.04 -14.77 -6.33
CA GLY A 282 15.87 -14.92 -7.53
C GLY A 282 15.93 -13.64 -8.36
N ALA A 283 14.79 -12.97 -8.57
CA ALA A 283 14.74 -11.69 -9.31
C ALA A 283 15.52 -10.58 -8.59
N ALA A 284 15.48 -10.55 -7.26
CA ALA A 284 16.22 -9.59 -6.43
C ALA A 284 17.69 -9.98 -6.19
N ARG A 285 18.12 -11.20 -6.58
CA ARG A 285 19.41 -11.79 -6.27
C ARG A 285 19.72 -11.85 -4.77
N LEU A 286 18.70 -12.17 -3.98
CA LEU A 286 18.77 -12.25 -2.53
C LEU A 286 18.58 -13.68 -2.05
N PHE A 287 19.23 -14.00 -0.93
CA PHE A 287 19.04 -15.25 -0.18
C PHE A 287 18.57 -14.90 1.22
N ALA A 288 17.56 -15.60 1.73
CA ALA A 288 16.94 -15.34 3.02
C ALA A 288 17.37 -16.35 4.09
N ARG A 289 17.52 -15.89 5.32
CA ARG A 289 17.82 -16.75 6.47
C ARG A 289 16.62 -16.98 7.38
N THR A 290 15.62 -16.13 7.34
CA THR A 290 14.44 -16.21 8.22
C THR A 290 13.20 -16.47 7.39
N VAL A 291 12.43 -17.50 7.75
CA VAL A 291 11.09 -17.76 7.23
C VAL A 291 10.08 -17.42 8.32
N THR A 292 9.06 -16.66 7.97
CA THR A 292 7.98 -16.23 8.86
C THR A 292 6.64 -16.63 8.28
N VAL A 293 5.72 -17.10 9.12
CA VAL A 293 4.33 -17.30 8.74
C VAL A 293 3.42 -16.43 9.59
N LYS A 294 2.37 -15.93 8.97
CA LYS A 294 1.29 -15.20 9.61
C LYS A 294 -0.02 -15.92 9.34
N VAL A 295 -0.72 -16.30 10.39
CA VAL A 295 -2.01 -16.97 10.31
C VAL A 295 -3.03 -16.16 11.10
N ARG A 296 -4.14 -15.80 10.47
CA ARG A 296 -5.27 -15.18 11.17
C ARG A 296 -6.46 -16.12 11.16
N LEU A 297 -7.03 -16.32 12.34
CA LEU A 297 -8.22 -17.12 12.52
C LEU A 297 -9.52 -16.32 12.24
N PRO A 298 -10.69 -16.97 12.17
CA PRO A 298 -11.99 -16.28 11.96
C PRO A 298 -12.32 -15.23 13.01
N ASP A 299 -11.89 -15.43 14.26
CA ASP A 299 -12.06 -14.51 15.40
C ASP A 299 -11.06 -13.34 15.42
N PHE A 300 -10.28 -13.19 14.33
CA PHE A 300 -9.18 -12.23 14.18
C PHE A 300 -7.96 -12.46 15.07
N THR A 301 -7.90 -13.53 15.84
CA THR A 301 -6.65 -13.94 16.50
C THR A 301 -5.58 -14.17 15.43
N THR A 302 -4.44 -13.53 15.60
CA THR A 302 -3.33 -13.59 14.63
C THR A 302 -2.12 -14.22 15.31
N TYR A 303 -1.58 -15.23 14.68
CA TYR A 303 -0.30 -15.85 15.04
C TYR A 303 0.76 -15.45 14.04
N THR A 304 1.91 -15.03 14.52
CA THR A 304 3.12 -14.83 13.72
C THR A 304 4.19 -15.73 14.28
N ARG A 305 4.74 -16.62 13.46
CA ARG A 305 5.82 -17.53 13.85
C ARG A 305 6.96 -17.42 12.87
N SER A 306 8.18 -17.38 13.36
CA SER A 306 9.36 -17.32 12.53
C SER A 306 10.44 -18.30 12.96
N GLN A 307 11.22 -18.74 11.99
CA GLN A 307 12.37 -19.60 12.21
C GLN A 307 13.55 -19.14 11.36
N THR A 308 14.72 -19.08 11.95
CA THR A 308 15.95 -18.66 11.29
C THR A 308 16.84 -19.86 10.98
N LEU A 309 17.41 -19.90 9.79
CA LEU A 309 18.34 -20.92 9.30
C LEU A 309 19.79 -20.57 9.63
N HIS A 310 20.65 -21.58 9.71
CA HIS A 310 22.12 -21.37 9.76
C HIS A 310 22.65 -20.79 8.43
N GLY A 311 22.23 -21.33 7.30
CA GLY A 311 22.54 -20.85 5.96
C GLY A 311 21.43 -20.00 5.36
N ALA A 312 21.76 -19.23 4.32
CA ALA A 312 20.76 -18.49 3.55
C ALA A 312 20.26 -19.34 2.36
N THR A 313 19.01 -19.15 1.94
CA THR A 313 18.38 -19.91 0.87
C THR A 313 17.45 -19.06 0.03
N ASP A 314 17.31 -19.38 -1.24
CA ASP A 314 16.25 -18.96 -2.15
C ASP A 314 15.42 -20.16 -2.64
N ARG A 315 15.75 -21.36 -2.15
CA ARG A 315 15.14 -22.61 -2.61
C ARG A 315 13.71 -22.76 -2.09
N ARG A 316 12.79 -22.92 -3.04
CA ARG A 316 11.35 -23.13 -2.78
C ARG A 316 11.10 -24.25 -1.78
N GLU A 317 11.78 -25.38 -1.93
CA GLU A 317 11.56 -26.59 -1.12
C GLU A 317 11.88 -26.34 0.36
N VAL A 318 12.94 -25.56 0.64
CA VAL A 318 13.34 -25.21 2.01
C VAL A 318 12.35 -24.24 2.62
N ILE A 319 11.95 -23.20 1.88
CA ILE A 319 10.95 -22.21 2.33
C ILE A 319 9.62 -22.90 2.61
N ALA A 320 9.14 -23.75 1.68
CA ALA A 320 7.88 -24.47 1.82
C ALA A 320 7.89 -25.43 3.02
N ARG A 321 8.97 -26.20 3.23
CA ARG A 321 9.11 -27.12 4.37
C ARG A 321 8.98 -26.37 5.69
N LEU A 322 9.78 -25.30 5.88
CA LEU A 322 9.73 -24.50 7.12
C LEU A 322 8.39 -23.83 7.34
N ALA A 323 7.83 -23.22 6.29
CA ALA A 323 6.52 -22.57 6.40
C ALA A 323 5.42 -23.58 6.77
N ARG A 324 5.45 -24.82 6.22
CA ARG A 324 4.54 -25.89 6.61
C ARG A 324 4.71 -26.30 8.06
N GLU A 325 5.95 -26.50 8.54
CA GLU A 325 6.23 -26.84 9.94
C GLU A 325 5.68 -25.76 10.89
N LEU A 326 5.87 -24.49 10.57
CA LEU A 326 5.38 -23.36 11.37
C LEU A 326 3.84 -23.25 11.36
N VAL A 327 3.21 -23.43 10.19
CA VAL A 327 1.74 -23.35 10.06
C VAL A 327 1.06 -24.53 10.77
N PHE A 328 1.52 -25.76 10.52
CA PHE A 328 0.88 -26.95 11.09
C PHE A 328 1.26 -27.22 12.56
N GLY A 329 2.19 -26.44 13.11
CA GLY A 329 2.40 -26.35 14.54
C GLY A 329 1.35 -25.52 15.30
N LEU A 330 0.39 -24.89 14.59
CA LEU A 330 -0.71 -24.09 15.16
C LEU A 330 -1.99 -24.94 15.30
N ASP A 331 -2.87 -24.53 16.21
CA ASP A 331 -4.23 -25.05 16.27
C ASP A 331 -5.12 -24.35 15.21
N LEU A 332 -5.40 -25.05 14.13
CA LEU A 332 -6.15 -24.54 12.97
C LEU A 332 -7.58 -25.11 12.85
N ARG A 333 -8.10 -25.75 13.90
CA ARG A 333 -9.42 -26.43 13.87
C ARG A 333 -10.57 -25.50 13.52
N GLU A 334 -10.49 -24.24 13.90
CA GLU A 334 -11.51 -23.21 13.58
C GLU A 334 -11.48 -22.78 12.11
N GLY A 335 -10.40 -23.11 11.40
CA GLY A 335 -10.13 -22.65 10.03
C GLY A 335 -9.22 -21.44 9.98
N VAL A 336 -8.70 -21.16 8.79
CA VAL A 336 -7.77 -20.06 8.52
C VAL A 336 -8.45 -19.02 7.64
N ARG A 337 -8.55 -17.79 8.16
CA ARG A 337 -9.08 -16.64 7.45
C ARG A 337 -8.03 -15.99 6.54
N LEU A 338 -6.77 -15.94 6.99
CA LEU A 338 -5.66 -15.34 6.28
C LEU A 338 -4.41 -16.18 6.51
N LEU A 339 -3.66 -16.38 5.46
CA LEU A 339 -2.33 -16.99 5.47
C LEU A 339 -1.34 -16.05 4.80
N GLY A 340 -0.18 -15.85 5.44
CA GLY A 340 0.96 -15.16 4.85
C GLY A 340 2.23 -15.95 5.09
N VAL A 341 3.11 -15.96 4.09
CA VAL A 341 4.48 -16.47 4.18
C VAL A 341 5.42 -15.34 3.83
N GLY A 342 6.47 -15.15 4.62
CA GLY A 342 7.45 -14.09 4.42
C GLY A 342 8.86 -14.61 4.67
N VAL A 343 9.83 -13.92 4.06
CA VAL A 343 11.26 -14.21 4.21
C VAL A 343 12.01 -12.92 4.53
N ALA A 344 13.05 -13.01 5.35
CA ALA A 344 13.82 -11.87 5.84
C ALA A 344 15.28 -12.25 6.13
N SER A 345 16.06 -11.27 6.63
CA SER A 345 17.49 -11.43 6.96
C SER A 345 18.28 -11.82 5.73
N PHE A 346 18.29 -10.91 4.75
CA PHE A 346 18.87 -11.16 3.43
C PHE A 346 20.39 -11.09 3.42
N THR A 347 20.97 -11.81 2.45
CA THR A 347 22.36 -11.74 2.02
C THR A 347 22.41 -11.90 0.50
N GLU A 348 23.40 -11.26 -0.12
CA GLU A 348 23.67 -11.40 -1.57
C GLU A 348 24.50 -12.65 -1.91
N VAL A 349 25.11 -13.27 -0.89
CA VAL A 349 25.96 -14.45 -1.06
C VAL A 349 25.31 -15.64 -0.37
N ALA A 350 24.90 -16.64 -1.14
CA ALA A 350 24.64 -17.96 -0.61
C ALA A 350 26.00 -18.63 -0.31
N GLN A 351 26.25 -18.95 0.94
CA GLN A 351 27.27 -19.95 1.23
C GLN A 351 26.66 -21.28 0.76
N GLU A 352 27.20 -21.92 -0.27
CA GLU A 352 26.80 -23.27 -0.64
C GLU A 352 26.94 -24.16 0.58
N ALA A 353 25.83 -24.43 1.23
CA ALA A 353 25.81 -25.42 2.30
C ALA A 353 25.98 -26.79 1.62
N LEU A 354 27.05 -27.50 1.95
CA LEU A 354 27.27 -28.90 1.56
C LEU A 354 26.13 -29.81 2.06
N PHE A 355 25.29 -29.30 2.96
CA PHE A 355 24.13 -29.97 3.54
C PHE A 355 22.92 -29.03 3.49
N GLU A 356 21.69 -29.57 3.60
CA GLU A 356 20.49 -28.74 3.73
C GLU A 356 20.62 -27.79 4.93
N PRO A 357 20.24 -26.51 4.79
CA PRO A 357 20.32 -25.57 5.88
C PRO A 357 19.43 -26.02 7.05
N ASP A 358 20.05 -26.35 8.16
CA ASP A 358 19.35 -26.67 9.40
C ASP A 358 18.78 -25.43 10.07
N ALA A 359 17.65 -25.58 10.74
CA ALA A 359 17.06 -24.52 11.53
C ALA A 359 17.86 -24.20 12.77
N VAL A 360 18.07 -22.91 13.07
CA VAL A 360 18.78 -22.41 14.26
C VAL A 360 17.79 -21.78 15.22
N GLY A 361 17.88 -22.17 16.48
CA GLY A 361 17.17 -21.49 17.55
C GLY A 361 15.70 -21.91 17.70
N ALA A 362 15.08 -21.37 18.73
CA ALA A 362 13.66 -21.58 19.01
C ALA A 362 12.78 -20.85 18.00
N VAL A 363 11.61 -21.44 17.73
CA VAL A 363 10.55 -20.74 16.98
C VAL A 363 10.14 -19.51 17.80
N VAL A 364 10.22 -18.32 17.19
CA VAL A 364 9.71 -17.09 17.80
C VAL A 364 8.23 -17.01 17.51
N GLU A 365 7.42 -16.90 18.56
CA GLU A 365 5.97 -16.78 18.45
C GLU A 365 5.49 -15.44 18.98
N GLU A 366 4.69 -14.75 18.18
CA GLU A 366 3.94 -13.56 18.58
C GLU A 366 2.46 -13.83 18.35
N THR A 367 1.64 -13.63 19.39
CA THR A 367 0.19 -13.77 19.32
C THR A 367 -0.45 -12.42 19.63
N ALA A 368 -1.24 -11.92 18.70
CA ALA A 368 -2.03 -10.70 18.89
C ALA A 368 -3.52 -11.01 18.72
N ARG A 369 -4.34 -10.59 19.70
CA ARG A 369 -5.79 -10.50 19.54
C ARG A 369 -6.11 -9.08 19.13
N GLY A 370 -6.40 -8.87 17.83
CA GLY A 370 -6.64 -7.55 17.27
C GLY A 370 -8.11 -7.27 17.05
N SER A 371 -8.54 -6.08 17.42
CA SER A 371 -9.74 -5.46 16.87
C SER A 371 -9.50 -5.18 15.39
N GLY A 372 -10.01 -6.00 14.50
CA GLY A 372 -10.38 -5.77 13.09
C GLY A 372 -9.48 -5.05 12.10
N GLU A 373 -8.33 -4.50 12.48
CA GLU A 373 -7.47 -3.73 11.58
C GLU A 373 -6.14 -4.43 11.28
N PRO A 374 -5.61 -4.30 10.06
CA PRO A 374 -4.31 -4.82 9.71
C PRO A 374 -3.22 -4.08 10.51
N GLY A 375 -2.81 -4.68 11.62
CA GLY A 375 -1.61 -4.24 12.32
C GLY A 375 -0.40 -4.50 11.43
N VAL A 376 0.31 -3.45 11.08
CA VAL A 376 1.59 -3.50 10.37
C VAL A 376 2.60 -4.14 11.32
N SER A 377 2.80 -5.47 11.22
CA SER A 377 4.01 -6.08 11.73
C SER A 377 5.08 -5.92 10.63
N GLY A 378 6.23 -5.35 10.96
CA GLY A 378 7.26 -4.95 10.00
C GLY A 378 7.93 -6.07 9.16
N VAL A 379 7.37 -7.28 9.18
CA VAL A 379 7.78 -8.42 8.33
C VAL A 379 6.86 -8.58 7.11
N PHE A 380 5.62 -8.09 7.18
CA PHE A 380 4.63 -8.15 6.11
C PHE A 380 4.33 -6.75 5.55
N GLU A 381 5.37 -5.91 5.39
CA GLU A 381 5.25 -4.68 4.60
C GLU A 381 5.01 -5.06 3.14
N ASP A 382 3.96 -4.47 2.59
CA ASP A 382 3.44 -4.73 1.25
C ASP A 382 4.49 -4.39 0.18
N GLY A 383 5.28 -5.38 -0.19
CA GLY A 383 6.14 -5.33 -1.37
C GLY A 383 5.26 -5.56 -2.61
N GLY A 384 4.48 -4.57 -2.96
CA GLY A 384 3.96 -4.28 -4.28
C GLY A 384 3.48 -5.42 -5.17
N ASP A 385 2.61 -6.30 -4.68
CA ASP A 385 1.59 -7.03 -5.44
C ASP A 385 0.55 -7.45 -4.41
N GLY A 386 -0.37 -6.54 -4.09
CA GLY A 386 -1.49 -6.84 -3.22
C GLY A 386 -2.21 -8.10 -3.71
N PRO A 387 -2.77 -8.92 -2.80
CA PRO A 387 -3.41 -10.17 -3.17
C PRO A 387 -4.47 -9.86 -4.21
N THR A 388 -4.21 -10.27 -5.44
CA THR A 388 -5.23 -10.32 -6.46
C THR A 388 -6.21 -11.37 -5.97
N LEU A 389 -7.26 -10.94 -5.24
CA LEU A 389 -8.42 -11.75 -4.98
C LEU A 389 -8.89 -12.26 -6.34
N ARG A 390 -8.46 -13.47 -6.68
CA ARG A 390 -9.01 -14.18 -7.82
C ARG A 390 -10.43 -14.54 -7.43
N LEU A 391 -11.37 -13.64 -7.74
CA LEU A 391 -12.72 -14.09 -7.99
C LEU A 391 -12.58 -15.28 -8.94
N ARG A 392 -13.10 -16.44 -8.55
CA ARG A 392 -13.08 -17.67 -9.33
C ARG A 392 -13.92 -17.48 -10.60
N ASP A 393 -13.44 -16.62 -11.48
CA ASP A 393 -13.77 -16.71 -12.87
C ASP A 393 -12.64 -17.50 -13.54
N ARG A 394 -12.97 -18.61 -14.13
CA ARG A 394 -11.99 -19.58 -14.65
C ARG A 394 -11.02 -19.00 -15.68
N ARG A 395 -11.18 -17.71 -16.09
CA ARG A 395 -10.39 -17.06 -17.12
C ARG A 395 -9.88 -15.65 -16.78
N GLY A 396 -10.09 -15.14 -15.59
CA GLY A 396 -9.53 -13.84 -15.17
C GLY A 396 -10.26 -12.59 -15.70
N PHE A 397 -11.44 -12.72 -16.29
CA PHE A 397 -12.30 -11.60 -16.70
C PHE A 397 -12.96 -10.94 -15.47
N VAL A 398 -12.18 -10.17 -14.73
CA VAL A 398 -12.66 -9.44 -13.55
C VAL A 398 -12.99 -7.99 -13.89
N PRO A 399 -13.94 -7.33 -13.21
CA PRO A 399 -14.27 -5.93 -13.46
C PRO A 399 -13.05 -5.03 -13.39
N GLY A 400 -12.81 -4.24 -14.43
CA GLY A 400 -11.65 -3.38 -14.58
C GLY A 400 -10.52 -3.95 -15.44
N ALA A 401 -10.44 -5.27 -15.65
CA ALA A 401 -9.42 -5.90 -16.49
C ALA A 401 -9.51 -5.43 -17.96
N ASP A 402 -8.35 -5.22 -18.57
CA ASP A 402 -8.26 -4.87 -19.98
C ASP A 402 -8.41 -6.12 -20.86
N VAL A 403 -9.11 -5.96 -21.98
CA VAL A 403 -9.41 -7.04 -22.92
C VAL A 403 -9.32 -6.54 -24.36
N THR A 404 -9.10 -7.48 -25.28
CA THR A 404 -9.19 -7.21 -26.70
C THR A 404 -10.13 -8.23 -27.34
N HIS A 405 -11.09 -7.78 -28.16
CA HIS A 405 -11.94 -8.62 -29.02
C HIS A 405 -11.45 -8.51 -30.46
N ALA A 406 -11.38 -9.65 -31.16
CA ALA A 406 -10.82 -9.72 -32.50
C ALA A 406 -11.47 -8.73 -33.49
N ASP A 407 -12.80 -8.56 -33.43
CA ASP A 407 -13.57 -7.69 -34.38
C ASP A 407 -13.83 -6.29 -33.81
N LEU A 408 -13.87 -6.12 -32.48
CA LEU A 408 -14.29 -4.87 -31.82
C LEU A 408 -13.14 -4.08 -31.21
N GLY A 409 -11.93 -4.67 -31.20
CA GLY A 409 -10.73 -4.04 -30.68
C GLY A 409 -10.64 -4.02 -29.14
N PRO A 410 -9.86 -3.08 -28.58
CA PRO A 410 -9.59 -3.01 -27.16
C PRO A 410 -10.78 -2.48 -26.34
N GLY A 411 -10.88 -2.97 -25.12
CA GLY A 411 -11.91 -2.57 -24.17
C GLY A 411 -11.56 -3.04 -22.76
N TRP A 412 -12.51 -2.97 -21.86
CA TRP A 412 -12.33 -3.41 -20.48
C TRP A 412 -13.58 -4.09 -19.92
N VAL A 413 -13.38 -4.99 -18.98
CA VAL A 413 -14.46 -5.76 -18.37
C VAL A 413 -15.27 -4.86 -17.44
N TRP A 414 -16.52 -4.60 -17.83
CA TRP A 414 -17.49 -3.88 -16.99
C TRP A 414 -18.00 -4.78 -15.87
N GLY A 415 -18.23 -6.06 -16.16
CA GLY A 415 -18.69 -7.06 -15.21
C GLY A 415 -18.67 -8.45 -15.80
N SER A 416 -18.63 -9.46 -14.94
CA SER A 416 -18.68 -10.87 -15.32
C SER A 416 -19.54 -11.68 -14.34
N GLY A 417 -20.14 -12.76 -14.82
CA GLY A 417 -20.93 -13.68 -14.00
C GLY A 417 -21.87 -14.53 -14.86
N LEU A 418 -22.40 -15.62 -14.31
CA LEU A 418 -23.33 -16.53 -14.96
C LEU A 418 -22.85 -17.02 -16.35
N GLY A 419 -21.54 -17.29 -16.49
CA GLY A 419 -20.96 -17.74 -17.75
C GLY A 419 -20.80 -16.65 -18.81
N ARG A 420 -20.99 -15.37 -18.46
CA ARG A 420 -20.91 -14.22 -19.37
C ARG A 420 -19.93 -13.17 -18.86
N VAL A 421 -19.39 -12.40 -19.82
CA VAL A 421 -18.57 -11.21 -19.57
C VAL A 421 -19.15 -10.04 -20.36
N THR A 422 -19.32 -8.92 -19.69
CA THR A 422 -19.76 -7.67 -20.31
C THR A 422 -18.54 -6.74 -20.45
N VAL A 423 -18.28 -6.31 -21.66
CA VAL A 423 -17.13 -5.49 -22.03
C VAL A 423 -17.59 -4.13 -22.54
N ARG A 424 -16.92 -3.08 -22.14
CA ARG A 424 -17.04 -1.76 -22.74
C ARG A 424 -15.84 -1.51 -23.64
N PHE A 425 -16.09 -1.19 -24.90
CA PHE A 425 -15.06 -0.97 -25.93
C PHE A 425 -14.67 0.50 -26.00
N GLU A 426 -13.76 0.88 -25.17
CA GLU A 426 -13.19 2.22 -25.12
C GLU A 426 -11.74 2.15 -24.61
N THR A 427 -10.94 3.15 -24.95
CA THR A 427 -9.57 3.36 -24.49
C THR A 427 -9.39 4.81 -24.11
N ARG A 428 -8.26 5.18 -23.50
CA ARG A 428 -7.94 6.56 -23.09
C ARG A 428 -8.23 7.60 -24.19
N GLY A 429 -7.89 7.30 -25.44
CA GLY A 429 -8.00 8.21 -26.59
C GLY A 429 -9.36 8.17 -27.33
N THR A 430 -10.31 7.36 -26.88
CA THR A 430 -11.63 7.26 -27.54
C THR A 430 -12.72 7.94 -26.72
N PRO A 431 -13.85 8.35 -27.31
CA PRO A 431 -15.05 8.67 -26.54
C PRO A 431 -15.60 7.43 -25.84
N PRO A 432 -16.54 7.60 -24.86
CA PRO A 432 -17.24 6.48 -24.23
C PRO A 432 -17.86 5.54 -25.26
N GLY A 433 -17.43 4.28 -25.24
CA GLY A 433 -17.73 3.31 -26.27
C GLY A 433 -18.92 2.40 -25.93
N PRO A 434 -19.34 1.53 -26.89
CA PRO A 434 -20.46 0.63 -26.74
C PRO A 434 -20.17 -0.47 -25.70
N VAL A 435 -21.23 -1.00 -25.11
CA VAL A 435 -21.17 -2.14 -24.19
C VAL A 435 -21.72 -3.38 -24.91
N ARG A 436 -21.01 -4.51 -24.80
CA ARG A 436 -21.42 -5.80 -25.37
C ARG A 436 -21.19 -6.91 -24.36
N THR A 437 -22.01 -7.94 -24.43
CA THR A 437 -21.92 -9.12 -23.54
C THR A 437 -21.63 -10.35 -24.37
N PHE A 438 -20.60 -11.09 -23.96
CA PHE A 438 -20.09 -12.30 -24.62
C PHE A 438 -20.21 -13.50 -23.68
N SER A 439 -20.07 -14.70 -24.24
CA SER A 439 -19.78 -15.89 -23.45
C SER A 439 -18.37 -15.78 -22.86
N LEU A 440 -18.15 -16.34 -21.67
CA LEU A 440 -16.78 -16.48 -21.12
C LEU A 440 -15.87 -17.35 -22.00
N ASP A 441 -16.48 -18.19 -22.85
CA ASP A 441 -15.80 -19.09 -23.78
C ASP A 441 -15.65 -18.50 -25.19
N ASP A 442 -15.94 -17.21 -25.38
CA ASP A 442 -15.78 -16.56 -26.68
C ASP A 442 -14.29 -16.55 -27.10
N PRO A 443 -13.93 -17.24 -28.20
CA PRO A 443 -12.54 -17.34 -28.61
C PRO A 443 -11.98 -16.02 -29.17
N ALA A 444 -12.85 -15.08 -29.53
CA ALA A 444 -12.46 -13.77 -30.04
C ALA A 444 -12.10 -12.79 -28.92
N LEU A 445 -12.37 -13.13 -27.64
CA LEU A 445 -12.10 -12.27 -26.50
C LEU A 445 -10.89 -12.76 -25.71
N THR A 446 -9.87 -11.92 -25.57
CA THR A 446 -8.62 -12.20 -24.84
C THR A 446 -8.37 -11.15 -23.76
N LEU A 447 -7.74 -11.56 -22.65
CA LEU A 447 -7.16 -10.64 -21.66
C LEU A 447 -5.89 -10.00 -22.24
N THR A 448 -5.72 -8.71 -21.99
CA THR A 448 -4.58 -7.94 -22.50
C THR A 448 -3.56 -7.69 -21.39
#